data_0376d043978070d372ad6d36fc6a88c4
#
_entry.id   0376d043978070d372ad6d36fc6a88c4
#
_cell.length_a   1.000
_cell.length_b   1.000
_cell.length_c   1.000
_cell.angle_alpha   90.00
_cell.angle_beta   90.00
_cell.angle_gamma   90.00
#
_symmetry.space_group_name_H-M   'P 1'
#
loop_
_entity.id
_entity.type
_entity.pdbx_description
1 polymer ?
#
loop_
_entity_poly.entity_id
_entity_poly.type
_entity_poly.pdbx_seq_one_letter_code
_entity_poly.pdbx_strand_id
1 'polypeptide(L)'
;MNNKQQLNINIDIKNTQPVVSEDGNQVFAEGVILRKVSRFVTGTQEDGIIPVPCFYDVKTGKVLVDLLPKELKEMFQDDNI
;
A
#
# COMPACT_ATOMS: atom_id res chain seq x y z
N MET A 1 1.46 16.49 -10.17
CA MET A 1 1.47 16.35 -9.45
C MET A 1 1.17 16.00 -8.63
N ASN A 2 0.92 15.62 -8.31
CA ASN A 2 0.61 15.46 -7.39
C ASN A 2 1.27 15.15 -6.46
N ASN A 3 1.79 15.36 -6.11
CA ASN A 3 2.32 15.11 -5.14
C ASN A 3 1.67 15.03 -3.92
N LYS A 4 0.80 14.43 -3.74
CA LYS A 4 0.03 14.45 -2.56
C LYS A 4 0.62 13.65 -1.44
N GLN A 5 1.58 12.80 -1.75
CA GLN A 5 2.24 12.07 -0.71
C GLN A 5 3.33 12.84 -0.07
N GLN A 6 3.82 13.84 -0.76
CA GLN A 6 4.94 14.56 -0.21
C GLN A 6 4.58 16.00 -0.16
N LEU A 7 4.06 16.38 0.94
CA LEU A 7 3.68 17.77 1.14
C LEU A 7 4.91 18.53 1.53
N ASN A 8 5.22 19.55 0.77
CA ASN A 8 6.34 20.41 1.06
C ASN A 8 5.94 21.64 1.79
N ILE A 9 4.85 21.59 2.49
CA ILE A 9 4.42 22.73 3.28
C ILE A 9 4.71 22.44 4.74
N ASN A 10 4.84 23.48 5.49
CA ASN A 10 5.13 23.37 6.90
C ASN A 10 3.87 23.01 7.64
N ILE A 11 3.70 21.75 7.89
CA ILE A 11 2.56 21.29 8.66
C ILE A 11 3.04 20.94 10.04
N ASP A 12 2.39 21.51 11.03
CA ASP A 12 2.68 21.19 12.42
C ASP A 12 2.12 19.80 12.69
N ILE A 13 2.98 18.91 13.18
CA ILE A 13 2.57 17.55 13.49
C ILE A 13 1.39 17.51 14.43
N LYS A 14 1.29 18.51 15.30
CA LYS A 14 0.18 18.57 16.23
C LYS A 14 -1.16 18.74 15.55
N ASN A 15 -1.17 19.17 14.30
CA ASN A 15 -2.40 19.36 13.53
C ASN A 15 -2.73 18.16 12.68
N THR A 16 -2.08 17.03 12.93
CA THR A 16 -2.33 15.82 12.18
C THR A 16 -3.00 14.78 13.07
N GLN A 17 -3.45 13.74 12.46
CA GLN A 17 -4.07 12.64 13.16
C GLN A 17 -3.28 11.37 12.92
N PRO A 18 -3.24 10.46 13.90
CA PRO A 18 -2.49 9.22 13.70
C PRO A 18 -3.21 8.30 12.73
N VAL A 19 -2.40 7.54 12.00
CA VAL A 19 -2.90 6.38 11.28
C VAL A 19 -2.70 5.20 12.21
N VAL A 20 -3.77 4.46 12.46
CA VAL A 20 -3.74 3.37 13.42
C VAL A 20 -4.17 2.09 12.71
N SER A 21 -3.41 1.02 12.90
CA SER A 21 -3.78 -0.26 12.33
C SER A 21 -4.98 -0.85 13.07
N GLU A 22 -5.56 -1.89 12.49
CA GLU A 22 -6.69 -2.53 13.14
C GLU A 22 -6.30 -3.13 14.48
N ASP A 23 -5.02 -3.34 14.70
CA ASP A 23 -4.51 -3.87 15.97
C ASP A 23 -4.07 -2.77 16.93
N GLY A 24 -4.32 -1.52 16.58
CA GLY A 24 -4.03 -0.41 17.46
C GLY A 24 -2.62 0.13 17.40
N ASN A 25 -1.83 -0.28 16.42
CA ASN A 25 -0.43 0.14 16.31
C ASN A 25 -0.30 1.33 15.39
N GLN A 26 0.72 2.16 15.63
CA GLN A 26 0.91 3.40 14.90
C GLN A 26 2.27 3.49 14.22
N VAL A 27 3.05 2.44 14.25
CA VAL A 27 4.37 2.44 13.62
C VAL A 27 4.34 1.51 12.43
N PHE A 28 4.76 2.03 11.28
CA PHE A 28 4.67 1.31 10.02
C PHE A 28 6.00 1.39 9.30
N ALA A 29 6.21 0.42 8.43
CA ALA A 29 7.35 0.42 7.54
C ALA A 29 6.86 0.33 6.11
N GLU A 30 7.72 0.72 5.18
CA GLU A 30 7.43 0.61 3.77
C GLU A 30 7.81 -0.75 3.26
N GLY A 31 6.97 -1.29 2.41
CA GLY A 31 7.23 -2.55 1.76
C GLY A 31 6.76 -2.51 0.33
N VAL A 32 6.88 -3.63 -0.34
CA VAL A 32 6.47 -3.74 -1.73
C VAL A 32 5.69 -5.03 -1.88
N ILE A 33 4.48 -4.91 -2.40
CA ILE A 33 3.68 -6.07 -2.79
C ILE A 33 4.04 -6.37 -4.24
N LEU A 34 4.34 -7.62 -4.52
CA LEU A 34 4.66 -8.03 -5.89
C LEU A 34 3.46 -8.71 -6.50
N ARG A 35 3.02 -8.20 -7.63
CA ARG A 35 1.92 -8.79 -8.39
C ARG A 35 2.48 -9.35 -9.69
N LYS A 36 1.99 -10.49 -10.09
CA LYS A 36 2.42 -11.13 -11.31
C LYS A 36 1.39 -10.89 -12.39
N VAL A 37 1.85 -10.51 -13.59
CA VAL A 37 0.98 -10.39 -14.74
C VAL A 37 1.43 -11.42 -15.77
N SER A 38 0.45 -12.14 -16.30
CA SER A 38 0.70 -13.20 -17.26
C SER A 38 1.28 -12.65 -18.56
N ARG A 39 2.22 -13.38 -19.13
CA ARG A 39 2.77 -13.02 -20.43
C ARG A 39 1.72 -12.99 -21.52
N PHE A 40 0.62 -13.72 -21.33
CA PHE A 40 -0.46 -13.72 -22.32
C PHE A 40 -1.22 -12.40 -22.30
N VAL A 41 -1.17 -11.68 -21.17
CA VAL A 41 -1.79 -10.36 -21.08
C VAL A 41 -0.88 -9.30 -21.67
N THR A 42 0.43 -9.38 -21.40
CA THR A 42 1.38 -8.36 -21.82
C THR A 42 1.89 -8.59 -23.24
N GLY A 43 1.81 -9.82 -23.75
CA GLY A 43 2.37 -10.14 -25.05
C GLY A 43 3.85 -10.31 -25.05
N THR A 44 4.45 -10.50 -23.87
CA THR A 44 5.90 -10.68 -23.76
C THR A 44 6.22 -12.17 -23.66
N GLN A 45 7.51 -12.49 -23.60
CA GLN A 45 7.93 -13.88 -23.54
C GLN A 45 7.85 -14.46 -22.15
N GLU A 46 7.86 -13.63 -21.13
CA GLU A 46 7.83 -14.07 -19.76
C GLU A 46 6.78 -13.29 -19.00
N ASP A 47 6.33 -13.89 -17.91
CA ASP A 47 5.43 -13.19 -17.00
C ASP A 47 6.14 -11.99 -16.39
N GLY A 48 5.38 -10.94 -16.14
CA GLY A 48 5.91 -9.73 -15.56
C GLY A 48 5.62 -9.65 -14.07
N ILE A 49 6.43 -8.85 -13.39
CA ILE A 49 6.22 -8.58 -11.97
C ILE A 49 6.00 -7.08 -11.83
N ILE A 50 4.93 -6.74 -11.13
CA ILE A 50 4.57 -5.35 -10.89
C ILE A 50 4.76 -5.06 -9.39
N PRO A 51 5.69 -4.16 -9.03
CA PRO A 51 5.86 -3.78 -7.64
C PRO A 51 4.84 -2.71 -7.27
N VAL A 52 4.19 -2.88 -6.13
CA VAL A 52 3.23 -1.91 -5.61
C VAL A 52 3.69 -1.50 -4.22
N PRO A 53 4.05 -0.22 -4.04
CA PRO A 53 4.48 0.22 -2.70
C PRO A 53 3.34 0.11 -1.71
N CYS A 54 3.69 -0.21 -0.48
CA CYS A 54 2.69 -0.30 0.57
C CYS A 54 3.33 0.03 1.91
N PHE A 55 2.48 0.20 2.91
CA PHE A 55 2.90 0.31 4.29
C PHE A 55 2.36 -0.87 5.06
N TYR A 56 3.12 -1.34 6.04
CA TYR A 56 2.66 -2.45 6.85
C TYR A 56 2.99 -2.19 8.32
N ASP A 57 2.15 -2.75 9.18
CA ASP A 57 2.32 -2.68 10.62
C ASP A 57 3.55 -3.49 11.01
N VAL A 58 4.52 -2.83 11.65
CA VAL A 58 5.79 -3.51 11.96
C VAL A 58 5.60 -4.62 12.99
N LYS A 59 4.55 -4.57 13.78
CA LYS A 59 4.33 -5.59 14.81
C LYS A 59 3.64 -6.82 14.28
N THR A 60 2.75 -6.66 13.32
CA THR A 60 1.93 -7.76 12.83
C THR A 60 2.31 -8.20 11.44
N GLY A 61 2.99 -7.33 10.68
CA GLY A 61 3.27 -7.58 9.28
C GLY A 61 2.08 -7.35 8.37
N LYS A 62 0.96 -6.88 8.89
CA LYS A 62 -0.24 -6.68 8.08
C LYS A 62 -0.15 -5.40 7.30
N VAL A 63 -0.54 -5.47 6.04
CA VAL A 63 -0.54 -4.32 5.15
C VAL A 63 -1.69 -3.40 5.49
N LEU A 64 -1.45 -2.09 5.40
CA LEU A 64 -2.50 -1.10 5.51
C LEU A 64 -3.27 -1.06 4.20
N VAL A 65 -4.35 -1.80 4.15
CA VAL A 65 -5.11 -1.98 2.91
C VAL A 65 -5.73 -0.67 2.44
N ASP A 66 -6.11 0.19 3.37
CA ASP A 66 -6.76 1.45 3.02
C ASP A 66 -5.85 2.38 2.23
N LEU A 67 -4.55 2.19 2.28
CA LEU A 67 -3.61 3.04 1.56
C LEU A 67 -3.16 2.43 0.23
N LEU A 68 -3.73 1.30 -0.15
CA LEU A 68 -3.40 0.65 -1.42
C LEU A 68 -4.19 1.30 -2.56
N PRO A 69 -3.72 1.14 -3.80
CA PRO A 69 -4.54 1.53 -4.94
C PRO A 69 -5.89 0.83 -4.89
N LYS A 70 -6.89 1.49 -5.45
CA LYS A 70 -8.27 1.03 -5.30
C LYS A 70 -8.46 -0.40 -5.77
N GLU A 71 -7.89 -0.74 -6.92
CA GLU A 71 -8.08 -2.08 -7.47
C GLU A 71 -7.51 -3.15 -6.53
N LEU A 72 -6.34 -2.88 -5.99
CA LEU A 72 -5.70 -3.83 -5.11
C LEU A 72 -6.40 -3.88 -3.77
N LYS A 73 -6.88 -2.74 -3.31
CA LYS A 73 -7.64 -2.68 -2.08
C LYS A 73 -8.88 -3.58 -2.14
N GLU A 74 -9.58 -3.54 -3.26
CA GLU A 74 -10.76 -4.35 -3.44
C GLU A 74 -10.42 -5.83 -3.42
N MET A 75 -9.30 -6.20 -4.03
CA MET A 75 -8.88 -7.61 -4.04
C MET A 75 -8.56 -8.10 -2.64
N PHE A 76 -7.90 -7.27 -1.84
CA PHE A 76 -7.59 -7.66 -0.47
C PHE A 76 -8.84 -7.83 0.37
N GLN A 77 -9.83 -7.00 0.14
CA GLN A 77 -11.07 -7.11 0.89
C GLN A 77 -11.82 -8.37 0.50
N ASP A 78 -11.80 -8.73 -0.78
CA ASP A 78 -12.45 -9.95 -1.24
C ASP A 78 -11.78 -11.18 -0.64
N ASP A 79 -10.46 -11.13 -0.47
CA ASP A 79 -9.73 -12.26 0.05
C ASP A 79 -10.02 -12.51 1.52
N ASN A 80 -10.64 -11.56 2.18
CA ASN A 80 -10.96 -11.70 3.59
C ASN A 80 -12.32 -12.34 3.85
N ILE A 81 -13.01 -12.70 2.82
CA ILE A 81 -14.33 -13.29 2.94
C ILE A 81 -14.31 -14.81 3.21
#